data_58607bcf8bf0e9c56f6880e7744970fd
#
_entry.id   58607bcf8bf0e9c56f6880e7744970fd
#
_cell.length_a   1.000
_cell.length_b   1.000
_cell.length_c   1.000
_cell.angle_alpha   90.00
_cell.angle_beta   90.00
_cell.angle_gamma   90.00
#
_symmetry.space_group_name_H-M   'P 1'
#
loop_
_entity.id
_entity.type
_entity.pdbx_description
1 polymer ?
#
loop_
_entity_poly.entity_id
_entity_poly.type
_entity_poly.pdbx_seq_one_letter_code
_entity_poly.pdbx_strand_id
1 'polypeptide(L)'
;MNRTHDRLHDGQAGAVGMMIIIWLVVVVLLGVTAIDAGSIAFTKFRLADVASSASTQAANAFRSSPNVSSACQAAEASILVDDSSAKLAKKGCVVDAQTGVVTITVRKEATTIIAGRLSFTKHFTKVSATETNGPTSL
;
A
#
# COMPACT_ATOMS: atom_id res chain seq x y z
N MET A 1 62.19 30.96 -17.67
CA MET A 1 60.98 31.68 -17.31
C MET A 1 59.83 30.96 -17.96
N ASN A 2 59.13 30.05 -17.27
CA ASN A 2 57.93 29.38 -17.74
C ASN A 2 57.13 28.92 -16.54
N ARG A 3 56.29 29.80 -15.98
CA ARG A 3 55.43 29.52 -14.81
C ARG A 3 53.94 29.85 -15.05
N THR A 4 53.47 29.69 -16.27
CA THR A 4 52.07 30.09 -16.60
C THR A 4 51.17 28.96 -17.07
N HIS A 5 51.61 27.69 -17.02
CA HIS A 5 50.79 26.58 -17.52
C HIS A 5 50.08 25.70 -16.46
N ASP A 6 50.37 25.85 -15.16
CA ASP A 6 49.86 24.93 -14.13
C ASP A 6 48.52 25.30 -13.49
N ARG A 7 47.92 26.46 -13.84
CA ARG A 7 46.68 26.93 -13.18
C ARG A 7 45.36 26.54 -13.86
N LEU A 8 45.42 25.87 -14.99
CA LEU A 8 44.17 25.55 -15.74
C LEU A 8 43.61 24.16 -15.45
N HIS A 9 44.34 23.29 -14.74
CA HIS A 9 43.91 21.93 -14.44
C HIS A 9 43.14 21.76 -13.12
N ASP A 10 43.30 22.64 -12.14
CA ASP A 10 42.67 22.49 -10.83
C ASP A 10 41.18 22.81 -10.82
N GLY A 11 40.69 23.60 -11.76
CA GLY A 11 39.27 23.95 -11.85
C GLY A 11 38.36 22.84 -12.38
N GLN A 12 38.89 21.92 -13.20
CA GLN A 12 38.08 20.86 -13.81
C GLN A 12 37.91 19.65 -12.90
N ALA A 13 38.86 19.32 -12.06
CA ALA A 13 38.79 18.21 -11.11
C ALA A 13 37.67 18.41 -10.06
N GLY A 14 37.45 19.64 -9.63
CA GLY A 14 36.38 19.97 -8.69
C GLY A 14 34.96 19.85 -9.30
N ALA A 15 34.81 20.24 -10.58
CA ALA A 15 33.52 20.18 -11.28
C ALA A 15 33.08 18.75 -11.55
N VAL A 16 34.00 17.87 -11.94
CA VAL A 16 33.71 16.45 -12.17
C VAL A 16 33.31 15.75 -10.86
N GLY A 17 34.06 16.02 -9.76
CA GLY A 17 33.72 15.45 -8.45
C GLY A 17 32.32 15.87 -7.96
N MET A 18 31.95 17.13 -8.13
CA MET A 18 30.62 17.63 -7.77
C MET A 18 29.50 17.00 -8.60
N MET A 19 29.74 16.76 -9.90
CA MET A 19 28.78 16.11 -10.79
C MET A 19 28.53 14.65 -10.39
N ILE A 20 29.57 13.92 -9.98
CA ILE A 20 29.43 12.54 -9.48
C ILE A 20 28.60 12.50 -8.19
N ILE A 21 28.81 13.43 -7.26
CA ILE A 21 28.05 13.49 -6.01
C ILE A 21 26.57 13.76 -6.30
N ILE A 22 26.25 14.69 -7.20
CA ILE A 22 24.88 14.99 -7.58
C ILE A 22 24.23 13.75 -8.21
N TRP A 23 24.91 13.06 -9.10
CA TRP A 23 24.43 11.82 -9.71
C TRP A 23 24.15 10.72 -8.67
N LEU A 24 25.04 10.53 -7.71
CA LEU A 24 24.85 9.57 -6.61
C LEU A 24 23.60 9.91 -5.80
N VAL A 25 23.39 11.17 -5.44
CA VAL A 25 22.20 11.61 -4.71
C VAL A 25 20.94 11.34 -5.52
N VAL A 26 20.94 11.63 -6.82
CA VAL A 26 19.79 11.35 -7.69
C VAL A 26 19.50 9.85 -7.74
N VAL A 27 20.50 9.01 -7.91
CA VAL A 27 20.31 7.54 -7.96
C VAL A 27 19.76 7.01 -6.64
N VAL A 28 20.26 7.50 -5.51
CA VAL A 28 19.74 7.10 -4.18
C VAL A 28 18.28 7.52 -4.01
N LEU A 29 17.93 8.75 -4.37
CA LEU A 29 16.55 9.23 -4.29
C LEU A 29 15.59 8.43 -5.19
N LEU A 30 16.01 8.12 -6.41
CA LEU A 30 15.23 7.26 -7.32
C LEU A 30 15.08 5.85 -6.76
N GLY A 31 16.12 5.27 -6.18
CA GLY A 31 16.06 3.96 -5.53
C GLY A 31 15.07 3.92 -4.38
N VAL A 32 15.12 4.90 -3.49
CA VAL A 32 14.20 4.97 -2.33
C VAL A 32 12.75 5.19 -2.78
N THR A 33 12.50 6.05 -3.78
CA THR A 33 11.14 6.26 -4.29
C THR A 33 10.58 5.00 -4.98
N ALA A 34 11.42 4.23 -5.66
CA ALA A 34 11.02 2.96 -6.26
C ALA A 34 10.65 1.91 -5.19
N ILE A 35 11.41 1.84 -4.08
CA ILE A 35 11.09 0.95 -2.94
C ILE A 35 9.76 1.35 -2.30
N ASP A 36 9.54 2.64 -2.06
CA ASP A 36 8.28 3.13 -1.46
C ASP A 36 7.08 2.83 -2.36
N ALA A 37 7.19 3.06 -3.67
CA ALA A 37 6.15 2.74 -4.63
C ALA A 37 5.86 1.22 -4.69
N GLY A 38 6.90 0.40 -4.69
CA GLY A 38 6.80 -1.06 -4.64
C GLY A 38 6.10 -1.55 -3.36
N SER A 39 6.44 -0.97 -2.21
CA SER A 39 5.81 -1.29 -0.93
C SER A 39 4.31 -0.96 -0.92
N ILE A 40 3.91 0.19 -1.48
CA ILE A 40 2.50 0.59 -1.59
C ILE A 40 1.74 -0.39 -2.49
N ALA A 41 2.31 -0.72 -3.66
CA ALA A 41 1.71 -1.66 -4.60
C ALA A 41 1.54 -3.05 -3.99
N PHE A 42 2.60 -3.58 -3.36
CA PHE A 42 2.57 -4.87 -2.67
C PHE A 42 1.52 -4.90 -1.54
N THR A 43 1.45 -3.84 -0.75
CA THR A 43 0.45 -3.72 0.31
C THR A 43 -0.97 -3.75 -0.26
N LYS A 44 -1.19 -3.12 -1.43
CA LYS A 44 -2.49 -3.12 -2.10
C LYS A 44 -2.90 -4.53 -2.56
N PHE A 45 -1.99 -5.28 -3.18
CA PHE A 45 -2.26 -6.66 -3.60
C PHE A 45 -2.58 -7.55 -2.40
N ARG A 46 -1.75 -7.51 -1.37
CA ARG A 46 -1.98 -8.30 -0.16
C ARG A 46 -3.30 -7.91 0.52
N LEU A 47 -3.66 -6.63 0.51
CA LEU A 47 -4.90 -6.17 1.11
C LEU A 47 -6.13 -6.64 0.31
N ALA A 48 -6.02 -6.79 -1.01
CA ALA A 48 -7.06 -7.39 -1.84
C ALA A 48 -7.29 -8.86 -1.47
N ASP A 49 -6.22 -9.62 -1.24
CA ASP A 49 -6.33 -11.02 -0.79
C ASP A 49 -7.03 -11.11 0.57
N VAL A 50 -6.66 -10.25 1.53
CA VAL A 50 -7.31 -10.17 2.85
C VAL A 50 -8.79 -9.80 2.71
N ALA A 51 -9.13 -8.83 1.86
CA ALA A 51 -10.51 -8.44 1.63
C ALA A 51 -11.32 -9.57 0.96
N SER A 52 -10.72 -10.32 0.05
CA SER A 52 -11.33 -11.48 -0.61
C SER A 52 -11.61 -12.61 0.39
N SER A 53 -10.64 -12.96 1.24
CA SER A 53 -10.80 -13.93 2.31
C SER A 53 -11.93 -13.51 3.27
N ALA A 54 -11.91 -12.25 3.72
CA ALA A 54 -12.92 -11.72 4.63
C ALA A 54 -14.32 -11.70 4.02
N SER A 55 -14.45 -11.33 2.73
CA SER A 55 -15.75 -11.34 2.05
C SER A 55 -16.31 -12.74 1.90
N THR A 56 -15.45 -13.73 1.67
CA THR A 56 -15.83 -15.16 1.60
C THR A 56 -16.31 -15.66 2.95
N GLN A 57 -15.59 -15.37 4.04
CA GLN A 57 -15.98 -15.77 5.39
C GLN A 57 -17.30 -15.11 5.81
N ALA A 58 -17.47 -13.82 5.52
CA ALA A 58 -18.71 -13.12 5.81
C ALA A 58 -19.89 -13.67 5.01
N ALA A 59 -19.71 -13.97 3.72
CA ALA A 59 -20.74 -14.58 2.89
C ALA A 59 -21.15 -15.98 3.40
N ASN A 60 -20.18 -16.79 3.83
CA ASN A 60 -20.44 -18.10 4.42
C ASN A 60 -21.18 -17.99 5.76
N ALA A 61 -20.78 -17.05 6.61
CA ALA A 61 -21.47 -16.78 7.88
C ALA A 61 -22.93 -16.32 7.64
N PHE A 62 -23.15 -15.45 6.65
CA PHE A 62 -24.49 -14.99 6.29
C PHE A 62 -25.36 -16.11 5.73
N ARG A 63 -24.82 -17.01 4.92
CA ARG A 63 -25.55 -18.19 4.42
C ARG A 63 -25.94 -19.15 5.53
N SER A 64 -25.08 -19.34 6.52
CA SER A 64 -25.34 -20.22 7.66
C SER A 64 -26.37 -19.65 8.62
N SER A 65 -26.35 -18.33 8.81
CA SER A 65 -27.29 -17.59 9.65
C SER A 65 -27.50 -16.21 9.01
N PRO A 66 -28.67 -15.91 8.43
CA PRO A 66 -28.96 -14.63 7.77
C PRO A 66 -28.97 -13.46 8.77
N ASN A 67 -27.80 -13.12 9.26
CA ASN A 67 -27.58 -12.04 10.23
C ASN A 67 -26.38 -11.19 9.80
N VAL A 68 -26.66 -9.93 9.47
CA VAL A 68 -25.65 -8.96 9.02
C VAL A 68 -24.55 -8.76 10.06
N SER A 69 -24.91 -8.72 11.36
CA SER A 69 -23.91 -8.55 12.41
C SER A 69 -22.94 -9.71 12.50
N SER A 70 -23.42 -10.95 12.42
CA SER A 70 -22.56 -12.14 12.47
C SER A 70 -21.66 -12.23 11.23
N ALA A 71 -22.17 -11.87 10.06
CA ALA A 71 -21.37 -11.80 8.83
C ALA A 71 -20.22 -10.77 8.94
N CYS A 72 -20.51 -9.58 9.45
CA CYS A 72 -19.49 -8.55 9.63
C CYS A 72 -18.46 -8.90 10.71
N GLN A 73 -18.87 -9.59 11.78
CA GLN A 73 -17.94 -10.11 12.79
C GLN A 73 -17.02 -11.19 12.21
N ALA A 74 -17.56 -12.09 11.37
CA ALA A 74 -16.74 -13.10 10.68
C ALA A 74 -15.71 -12.46 9.74
N ALA A 75 -16.08 -11.38 9.03
CA ALA A 75 -15.14 -10.61 8.24
C ALA A 75 -14.03 -9.99 9.09
N GLU A 76 -14.37 -9.35 10.20
CA GLU A 76 -13.41 -8.74 11.12
C GLU A 76 -12.44 -9.77 11.70
N ALA A 77 -12.94 -10.93 12.12
CA ALA A 77 -12.13 -12.03 12.63
C ALA A 77 -11.16 -12.54 11.56
N SER A 78 -11.62 -12.72 10.32
CA SER A 78 -10.76 -13.13 9.19
C SER A 78 -9.66 -12.10 8.91
N ILE A 79 -9.98 -10.80 8.88
CA ILE A 79 -9.00 -9.73 8.68
C ILE A 79 -7.90 -9.79 9.75
N LEU A 80 -8.25 -9.96 11.01
CA LEU A 80 -7.29 -10.01 12.12
C LEU A 80 -6.36 -11.24 12.04
N VAL A 81 -6.85 -12.36 11.54
CA VAL A 81 -6.06 -13.58 11.34
C VAL A 81 -5.09 -13.42 10.17
N ASP A 82 -5.55 -12.88 9.04
CA ASP A 82 -4.76 -12.77 7.83
C ASP A 82 -3.74 -11.61 7.89
N ASP A 83 -4.13 -10.49 8.50
CA ASP A 83 -3.26 -9.32 8.69
C ASP A 83 -3.73 -8.48 9.89
N SER A 84 -3.10 -8.65 11.04
CA SER A 84 -3.42 -7.94 12.29
C SER A 84 -3.26 -6.42 12.21
N SER A 85 -2.55 -5.90 11.20
CA SER A 85 -2.38 -4.46 10.97
C SER A 85 -3.41 -3.86 10.00
N ALA A 86 -4.13 -4.72 9.27
CA ALA A 86 -5.26 -4.32 8.45
C ALA A 86 -6.52 -4.11 9.31
N LYS A 87 -7.39 -3.23 8.86
CA LYS A 87 -8.65 -2.92 9.58
C LYS A 87 -9.79 -2.78 8.60
N LEU A 88 -10.96 -3.19 9.03
CA LEU A 88 -12.20 -2.89 8.32
C LEU A 88 -12.35 -1.36 8.18
N ALA A 89 -12.69 -0.88 7.00
CA ALA A 89 -12.94 0.54 6.78
C ALA A 89 -14.22 0.97 7.54
N LYS A 90 -14.34 2.26 7.84
CA LYS A 90 -15.56 2.79 8.41
C LYS A 90 -16.73 2.52 7.45
N LYS A 91 -17.75 1.77 7.87
CA LYS A 91 -18.82 1.25 7.02
C LYS A 91 -18.31 0.31 5.89
N GLY A 92 -17.20 -0.38 6.13
CA GLY A 92 -16.58 -1.27 5.14
C GLY A 92 -17.18 -2.67 5.07
N CYS A 93 -18.20 -2.98 5.85
CA CYS A 93 -18.98 -4.21 5.72
C CYS A 93 -20.40 -3.85 5.30
N VAL A 94 -20.77 -4.27 4.11
CA VAL A 94 -22.11 -4.08 3.55
C VAL A 94 -22.65 -5.44 3.13
N VAL A 95 -23.81 -5.81 3.64
CA VAL A 95 -24.49 -7.06 3.30
C VAL A 95 -25.84 -6.71 2.71
N ASP A 96 -26.08 -7.12 1.48
CA ASP A 96 -27.40 -7.09 0.88
C ASP A 96 -28.17 -8.32 1.33
N ALA A 97 -29.13 -8.11 2.22
CA ALA A 97 -29.93 -9.19 2.80
C ALA A 97 -30.87 -9.87 1.79
N GLN A 98 -31.17 -9.22 0.65
CA GLN A 98 -32.04 -9.80 -0.37
C GLN A 98 -31.27 -10.72 -1.30
N THR A 99 -30.08 -10.32 -1.70
CA THR A 99 -29.24 -11.07 -2.65
C THR A 99 -28.20 -11.95 -1.97
N GLY A 100 -27.91 -11.72 -0.69
CA GLY A 100 -26.83 -12.38 0.03
C GLY A 100 -25.44 -11.92 -0.40
N VAL A 101 -25.35 -10.82 -1.14
CA VAL A 101 -24.08 -10.23 -1.59
C VAL A 101 -23.42 -9.49 -0.42
N VAL A 102 -22.16 -9.82 -0.18
CA VAL A 102 -21.34 -9.19 0.85
C VAL A 102 -20.19 -8.41 0.22
N THR A 103 -20.09 -7.14 0.56
CA THR A 103 -18.99 -6.26 0.13
C THR A 103 -18.17 -5.87 1.34
N ILE A 104 -16.87 -6.17 1.28
CA ILE A 104 -15.91 -5.86 2.35
C ILE A 104 -14.87 -4.88 1.84
N THR A 105 -14.68 -3.79 2.56
CA THR A 105 -13.62 -2.82 2.32
C THR A 105 -12.64 -2.83 3.47
N VAL A 106 -11.40 -3.18 3.20
CA VAL A 106 -10.29 -3.22 4.16
C VAL A 106 -9.34 -2.07 3.88
N ARG A 107 -8.70 -1.54 4.91
CA ARG A 107 -7.70 -0.47 4.83
C ARG A 107 -6.48 -0.80 5.67
N LYS A 108 -5.33 -0.33 5.18
CA LYS A 108 -4.05 -0.43 5.87
C LYS A 108 -3.17 0.75 5.49
N GLU A 109 -2.23 1.10 6.35
CA GLU A 109 -1.16 2.04 6.02
C GLU A 109 0.07 1.27 5.55
N ALA A 110 0.55 1.56 4.34
CA ALA A 110 1.76 0.93 3.79
C ALA A 110 3.00 1.44 4.53
N THR A 111 3.93 0.52 4.81
CA THR A 111 5.22 0.88 5.39
C THR A 111 6.10 1.50 4.30
N THR A 112 6.47 2.76 4.48
CA THR A 112 7.30 3.52 3.55
C THR A 112 8.47 4.18 4.26
N ILE A 113 9.56 4.44 3.55
CA ILE A 113 10.78 5.05 4.10
C ILE A 113 10.62 6.57 4.15
N ILE A 114 10.20 7.18 3.08
CA ILE A 114 10.09 8.64 2.93
C ILE A 114 8.64 9.10 2.78
N ALA A 115 7.82 8.38 1.99
CA ALA A 115 6.48 8.81 1.64
C ALA A 115 5.57 9.03 2.87
N GLY A 116 5.72 8.24 3.94
CA GLY A 116 4.97 8.41 5.18
C GLY A 116 5.42 9.61 6.04
N ARG A 117 6.60 10.16 5.79
CA ARG A 117 7.17 11.28 6.56
C ARG A 117 6.90 12.65 5.95
N LEU A 118 6.66 12.71 4.66
CA LEU A 118 6.36 13.93 3.94
C LEU A 118 4.85 14.21 3.95
N SER A 119 4.44 15.37 4.40
CA SER A 119 3.00 15.71 4.57
C SER A 119 2.20 15.61 3.27
N PHE A 120 2.80 15.93 2.13
CA PHE A 120 2.13 15.89 0.83
C PHE A 120 2.02 14.47 0.25
N THR A 121 2.88 13.52 0.67
CA THR A 121 2.85 12.12 0.20
C THR A 121 2.16 11.17 1.17
N LYS A 122 1.97 11.56 2.42
CA LYS A 122 1.31 10.74 3.47
C LYS A 122 -0.09 10.25 3.06
N HIS A 123 -0.78 10.97 2.18
CA HIS A 123 -2.07 10.56 1.66
C HIS A 123 -1.99 9.26 0.84
N PHE A 124 -0.90 9.07 0.09
CA PHE A 124 -0.72 7.90 -0.77
C PHE A 124 -0.30 6.62 -0.02
N THR A 125 0.12 6.72 1.24
CA THR A 125 0.45 5.55 2.06
C THR A 125 -0.77 4.81 2.59
N LYS A 126 -1.96 5.44 2.54
CA LYS A 126 -3.22 4.83 2.96
C LYS A 126 -3.78 4.00 1.82
N VAL A 127 -3.75 2.70 1.97
CA VAL A 127 -4.22 1.74 0.97
C VAL A 127 -5.56 1.16 1.42
N SER A 128 -6.46 0.99 0.47
CA SER A 128 -7.72 0.27 0.68
C SER A 128 -7.97 -0.71 -0.46
N ALA A 129 -8.62 -1.81 -0.13
CA ALA A 129 -9.12 -2.79 -1.10
C ALA A 129 -10.58 -3.12 -0.79
N THR A 130 -11.37 -3.30 -1.82
CA THR A 130 -12.79 -3.65 -1.71
C THR A 130 -13.04 -4.89 -2.55
N GLU A 131 -13.62 -5.90 -1.92
CA GLU A 131 -13.99 -7.15 -2.57
C GLU A 131 -15.45 -7.46 -2.27
N THR A 132 -16.10 -8.07 -3.25
CA THR A 132 -17.50 -8.44 -3.18
C THR A 132 -17.65 -9.94 -3.43
N ASN A 133 -18.35 -10.62 -2.55
CA ASN A 133 -18.70 -12.03 -2.69
C ASN A 133 -20.23 -12.19 -2.61
N GLY A 134 -20.77 -12.98 -3.50
CA GLY A 134 -22.20 -13.26 -3.56
C GLY A 134 -22.48 -14.70 -3.94
N PRO A 135 -23.72 -15.17 -3.85
CA PRO A 135 -24.10 -16.45 -4.40
C PRO A 135 -23.81 -16.41 -5.90
N THR A 136 -23.00 -17.38 -6.37
CA THR A 136 -22.81 -17.61 -7.80
C THR A 136 -24.19 -17.94 -8.36
N SER A 137 -24.77 -17.05 -9.17
CA SER A 137 -25.94 -17.40 -9.96
C SER A 137 -25.51 -18.49 -10.95
N LEU A 138 -25.91 -19.72 -10.69
CA LEU A 138 -25.88 -20.79 -11.68
C LEU A 138 -26.86 -20.53 -12.77
#